data_7eeb2957a86077d9bbb485993089256b
#
_entry.id   7eeb2957a86077d9bbb485993089256b
#
_cell.length_a   1.000
_cell.length_b   1.000
_cell.length_c   1.000
_cell.angle_alpha   90.00
_cell.angle_beta   90.00
_cell.angle_gamma   90.00
#
_symmetry.space_group_name_H-M   'P 1'
#
loop_
_entity.id
_entity.type
_entity.pdbx_description
1 polymer ?
#
loop_
_entity_poly.entity_id
_entity_poly.type
_entity_poly.pdbx_seq_one_letter_code
_entity_poly.pdbx_strand_id
1 'polypeptide(L)'
;KPLPPPAQTTGGRKVVYIYHTHTRESYLPALKGVTDPDLAFHRNVNVTKVGEKLMEELEKRGIGAQVNKTDIEAELLKKGMKYGQAYNMSRQTVVAAMKQNRDLQYFIDIHRDAYRRQHTTTTINGVDYARVAFIVGGENAEYEKNLQLATELHHLLQKKYPGLSRGVIKKQGAG
;
A
#
# COMPACT_ATOMS: atom_id res chain seq x y z
N LYS A 1 18.86 -7.39 -14.76
CA LYS A 1 19.46 -6.10 -15.19
C LYS A 1 18.87 -4.98 -14.34
N PRO A 2 19.69 -4.04 -13.83
CA PRO A 2 19.18 -2.84 -13.20
C PRO A 2 18.23 -2.10 -14.18
N LEU A 3 17.12 -1.57 -13.66
CA LEU A 3 16.25 -0.72 -14.47
C LEU A 3 17.01 0.56 -14.85
N PRO A 4 16.80 1.10 -16.06
CA PRO A 4 17.39 2.38 -16.43
C PRO A 4 16.94 3.48 -15.44
N PRO A 5 17.76 4.51 -15.22
CA PRO A 5 17.36 5.63 -14.39
C PRO A 5 16.08 6.26 -14.94
N PRO A 6 15.21 6.80 -14.10
CA PRO A 6 13.97 7.43 -14.54
C PRO A 6 14.29 8.66 -15.40
N ALA A 7 13.49 8.87 -16.44
CA ALA A 7 13.60 10.05 -17.32
C ALA A 7 13.27 11.37 -16.58
N GLN A 8 12.52 11.28 -15.46
CA GLN A 8 12.12 12.41 -14.62
C GLN A 8 12.30 12.06 -13.14
N THR A 9 12.72 13.03 -12.35
CA THR A 9 12.84 12.93 -10.90
C THR A 9 12.02 14.03 -10.22
N THR A 10 11.74 13.88 -8.94
CA THR A 10 11.02 14.89 -8.16
C THR A 10 11.94 15.98 -7.60
N GLY A 11 13.25 15.96 -7.93
CA GLY A 11 14.23 16.95 -7.47
C GLY A 11 14.37 17.01 -5.95
N GLY A 12 14.23 15.87 -5.26
CA GLY A 12 14.30 15.77 -3.80
C GLY A 12 12.98 16.07 -3.08
N ARG A 13 11.94 16.58 -3.78
CA ARG A 13 10.63 16.81 -3.17
C ARG A 13 9.94 15.48 -2.87
N LYS A 14 9.35 15.35 -1.69
CA LYS A 14 8.52 14.21 -1.31
C LYS A 14 7.12 14.39 -1.88
N VAL A 15 6.78 13.61 -2.89
CA VAL A 15 5.49 13.69 -3.59
C VAL A 15 4.59 12.49 -3.33
N VAL A 16 5.13 11.39 -2.80
CA VAL A 16 4.41 10.16 -2.47
C VAL A 16 4.33 10.01 -0.95
N TYR A 17 3.13 9.79 -0.43
CA TYR A 17 2.87 9.43 0.95
C TYR A 17 2.33 8.00 1.02
N ILE A 18 3.06 7.14 1.71
CA ILE A 18 2.70 5.74 1.93
C ILE A 18 2.24 5.58 3.37
N TYR A 19 1.11 4.94 3.58
CA TYR A 19 0.55 4.70 4.91
C TYR A 19 -0.15 3.34 4.98
N HIS A 20 -0.64 2.99 6.16
CA HIS A 20 -1.22 1.69 6.44
C HIS A 20 -2.39 1.85 7.41
N THR A 21 -3.62 1.81 6.91
CA THR A 21 -4.83 1.91 7.75
C THR A 21 -4.93 0.74 8.72
N HIS A 22 -4.54 -0.46 8.28
CA HIS A 22 -4.45 -1.65 9.13
C HIS A 22 -2.99 -2.05 9.33
N THR A 23 -2.29 -1.28 10.17
CA THR A 23 -0.84 -1.33 10.35
C THR A 23 -0.32 -2.70 10.74
N ARG A 24 -1.10 -3.46 11.52
CA ARG A 24 -0.67 -4.78 12.04
C ARG A 24 -0.97 -5.94 11.11
N GLU A 25 -1.60 -5.73 9.95
CA GLU A 25 -1.72 -6.77 8.93
C GLU A 25 -0.37 -7.42 8.64
N SER A 26 -0.35 -8.74 8.62
CA SER A 26 0.88 -9.52 8.46
C SER A 26 0.68 -10.69 7.50
N TYR A 27 1.72 -11.45 7.28
CA TYR A 27 1.75 -12.54 6.31
C TYR A 27 2.01 -13.86 7.02
N LEU A 28 1.21 -14.90 6.72
CA LEU A 28 1.35 -16.22 7.33
C LEU A 28 2.79 -16.76 7.34
N PRO A 29 3.58 -16.66 6.25
CA PRO A 29 4.95 -17.16 6.27
C PRO A 29 5.88 -16.43 7.24
N ALA A 30 5.50 -15.23 7.68
CA ALA A 30 6.27 -14.44 8.63
C ALA A 30 5.86 -14.69 10.09
N LEU A 31 4.81 -15.49 10.33
CA LEU A 31 4.24 -15.71 11.66
C LEU A 31 4.31 -17.19 12.05
N LYS A 32 5.03 -17.48 13.11
CA LYS A 32 5.15 -18.85 13.64
C LYS A 32 3.82 -19.25 14.31
N GLY A 33 3.27 -20.40 13.92
CA GLY A 33 2.10 -20.99 14.56
C GLY A 33 0.74 -20.39 14.15
N VAL A 34 0.72 -19.39 13.25
CA VAL A 34 -0.51 -18.84 12.70
C VAL A 34 -0.82 -19.52 11.37
N THR A 35 -1.99 -20.15 11.26
CA THR A 35 -2.43 -20.87 10.06
C THR A 35 -3.64 -20.24 9.38
N ASP A 36 -4.36 -19.38 10.09
CA ASP A 36 -5.53 -18.68 9.58
C ASP A 36 -5.09 -17.28 9.05
N PRO A 37 -5.32 -16.97 7.77
CA PRO A 37 -4.97 -15.67 7.21
C PRO A 37 -5.75 -14.51 7.85
N ASP A 38 -6.97 -14.75 8.36
CA ASP A 38 -7.75 -13.73 9.04
C ASP A 38 -7.15 -13.36 10.42
N LEU A 39 -6.31 -14.22 10.98
CA LEU A 39 -5.61 -13.99 12.24
C LEU A 39 -4.16 -13.56 12.06
N ALA A 40 -3.72 -13.32 10.82
CA ALA A 40 -2.34 -12.92 10.54
C ALA A 40 -2.12 -11.42 10.84
N PHE A 41 -1.97 -11.10 12.12
CA PHE A 41 -1.64 -9.76 12.62
C PHE A 41 -0.41 -9.82 13.52
N HIS A 42 0.47 -8.83 13.40
CA HIS A 42 1.63 -8.73 14.27
C HIS A 42 2.13 -7.29 14.42
N ARG A 43 2.46 -6.89 15.64
CA ARG A 43 2.87 -5.52 15.96
C ARG A 43 4.15 -5.09 15.23
N ASN A 44 5.13 -5.96 15.08
CA ASN A 44 6.47 -5.62 14.59
C ASN A 44 6.81 -6.24 13.22
N VAL A 45 6.13 -7.32 12.83
CA VAL A 45 6.33 -8.00 11.54
C VAL A 45 5.04 -7.90 10.77
N ASN A 46 4.90 -6.84 9.98
CA ASN A 46 3.63 -6.47 9.36
C ASN A 46 3.83 -5.73 8.04
N VAL A 47 2.74 -5.27 7.46
CA VAL A 47 2.66 -4.63 6.15
C VAL A 47 3.48 -3.35 6.03
N THR A 48 3.87 -2.69 7.13
CA THR A 48 4.72 -1.49 7.09
C THR A 48 6.07 -1.74 6.45
N LYS A 49 6.59 -2.97 6.54
CA LYS A 49 7.84 -3.35 5.85
C LYS A 49 7.72 -3.28 4.33
N VAL A 50 6.54 -3.52 3.78
CA VAL A 50 6.27 -3.36 2.35
C VAL A 50 6.29 -1.88 1.98
N GLY A 51 5.66 -1.03 2.80
CA GLY A 51 5.68 0.43 2.62
C GLY A 51 7.09 1.02 2.68
N GLU A 52 7.91 0.59 3.65
CA GLU A 52 9.32 0.98 3.76
C GLU A 52 10.09 0.59 2.49
N LYS A 53 9.90 -0.64 2.01
CA LYS A 53 10.57 -1.11 0.81
C LYS A 53 10.13 -0.37 -0.45
N LEU A 54 8.84 -0.07 -0.57
CA LEU A 54 8.32 0.74 -1.67
C LEU A 54 8.94 2.15 -1.65
N MET A 55 9.00 2.80 -0.49
CA MET A 55 9.64 4.10 -0.34
C MET A 55 11.10 4.05 -0.80
N GLU A 56 11.90 3.09 -0.32
CA GLU A 56 13.30 2.92 -0.72
C GLU A 56 13.46 2.77 -2.23
N GLU A 57 12.62 1.96 -2.87
CA GLU A 57 12.69 1.71 -4.30
C GLU A 57 12.25 2.92 -5.14
N LEU A 58 11.30 3.73 -4.67
CA LEU A 58 10.94 5.00 -5.28
C LEU A 58 12.10 6.00 -5.18
N GLU A 59 12.70 6.13 -4.00
CA GLU A 59 13.81 7.06 -3.78
C GLU A 59 15.06 6.71 -4.61
N LYS A 60 15.39 5.44 -4.72
CA LYS A 60 16.46 4.98 -5.63
C LYS A 60 16.24 5.37 -7.08
N ARG A 61 14.98 5.62 -7.46
CA ARG A 61 14.58 6.08 -8.79
C ARG A 61 14.36 7.59 -8.88
N GLY A 62 14.76 8.33 -7.86
CA GLY A 62 14.63 9.78 -7.82
C GLY A 62 13.20 10.29 -7.60
N ILE A 63 12.29 9.43 -7.14
CA ILE A 63 10.93 9.80 -6.76
C ILE A 63 10.87 9.93 -5.24
N GLY A 64 10.77 11.14 -4.74
CA GLY A 64 10.73 11.40 -3.31
C GLY A 64 9.45 10.85 -2.69
N ALA A 65 9.60 9.99 -1.69
CA ALA A 65 8.51 9.36 -0.96
C ALA A 65 8.74 9.45 0.55
N GLN A 66 7.67 9.36 1.31
CA GLN A 66 7.71 9.20 2.76
C GLN A 66 6.72 8.12 3.19
N VAL A 67 7.06 7.39 4.24
CA VAL A 67 6.22 6.32 4.79
C VAL A 67 5.80 6.67 6.21
N ASN A 68 4.50 6.50 6.49
CA ASN A 68 3.96 6.57 7.84
C ASN A 68 3.86 5.15 8.42
N LYS A 69 4.46 4.95 9.60
CA LYS A 69 4.46 3.67 10.33
C LYS A 69 3.72 3.76 11.66
N THR A 70 2.87 4.76 11.83
CA THR A 70 2.02 4.87 13.02
C THR A 70 1.23 3.60 13.23
N ASP A 71 1.34 3.00 14.40
CA ASP A 71 0.55 1.83 14.78
C ASP A 71 -0.91 2.29 15.04
N ILE A 72 -1.72 2.24 13.98
CA ILE A 72 -3.11 2.71 14.00
C ILE A 72 -3.92 1.95 15.05
N GLU A 73 -3.73 0.64 15.18
CA GLU A 73 -4.42 -0.17 16.19
C GLU A 73 -4.05 0.27 17.62
N ALA A 74 -2.79 0.65 17.85
CA ALA A 74 -2.39 1.20 19.16
C ALA A 74 -3.04 2.56 19.43
N GLU A 75 -3.15 3.42 18.42
CA GLU A 75 -3.81 4.71 18.56
C GLU A 75 -5.33 4.57 18.78
N LEU A 76 -5.98 3.61 18.11
CA LEU A 76 -7.39 3.27 18.37
C LEU A 76 -7.59 2.84 19.82
N LEU A 77 -6.75 1.94 20.33
CA LEU A 77 -6.81 1.47 21.72
C LEU A 77 -6.64 2.63 22.72
N LYS A 78 -5.66 3.50 22.51
CA LYS A 78 -5.45 4.69 23.37
C LYS A 78 -6.67 5.61 23.43
N LYS A 79 -7.43 5.70 22.34
CA LYS A 79 -8.61 6.58 22.24
C LYS A 79 -9.92 5.86 22.53
N GLY A 80 -9.90 4.58 22.91
CA GLY A 80 -11.11 3.78 23.14
C GLY A 80 -11.95 3.58 21.88
N MET A 81 -11.33 3.68 20.70
CA MET A 81 -11.99 3.53 19.41
C MET A 81 -12.02 2.06 18.96
N LYS A 82 -13.03 1.69 18.16
CA LYS A 82 -13.17 0.33 17.62
C LYS A 82 -12.33 0.16 16.34
N TYR A 83 -11.95 -1.08 16.04
CA TYR A 83 -11.19 -1.45 14.82
C TYR A 83 -11.81 -0.91 13.52
N GLY A 84 -13.14 -0.95 13.37
CA GLY A 84 -13.83 -0.38 12.21
C GLY A 84 -13.65 1.14 12.00
N GLN A 85 -13.04 1.85 12.98
CA GLN A 85 -12.73 3.28 12.89
C GLN A 85 -11.28 3.55 12.42
N ALA A 86 -10.56 2.52 11.98
CA ALA A 86 -9.17 2.62 11.55
C ALA A 86 -9.00 3.64 10.41
N TYR A 87 -9.92 3.68 9.44
CA TYR A 87 -9.90 4.66 8.36
C TYR A 87 -10.03 6.11 8.86
N ASN A 88 -10.86 6.35 9.87
CA ASN A 88 -10.98 7.67 10.50
C ASN A 88 -9.66 8.08 11.19
N MET A 89 -8.95 7.11 11.77
CA MET A 89 -7.67 7.33 12.43
C MET A 89 -6.56 7.58 11.40
N SER A 90 -6.42 6.74 10.39
CA SER A 90 -5.40 6.90 9.35
C SER A 90 -5.59 8.18 8.56
N ARG A 91 -6.85 8.59 8.30
CA ARG A 91 -7.16 9.89 7.67
C ARG A 91 -6.57 11.07 8.43
N GLN A 92 -6.51 11.03 9.76
CA GLN A 92 -5.88 12.11 10.55
C GLN A 92 -4.38 12.23 10.22
N THR A 93 -3.68 11.11 10.02
CA THR A 93 -2.26 11.11 9.64
C THR A 93 -2.05 11.65 8.23
N VAL A 94 -2.93 11.30 7.29
CA VAL A 94 -2.91 11.81 5.91
C VAL A 94 -3.12 13.32 5.90
N VAL A 95 -4.16 13.82 6.59
CA VAL A 95 -4.44 15.27 6.67
C VAL A 95 -3.29 16.03 7.31
N ALA A 96 -2.68 15.48 8.36
CA ALA A 96 -1.50 16.08 8.98
C ALA A 96 -0.31 16.15 8.02
N ALA A 97 -0.04 15.08 7.28
CA ALA A 97 1.02 15.05 6.27
C ALA A 97 0.79 16.08 5.16
N MET A 98 -0.43 16.20 4.64
CA MET A 98 -0.80 17.21 3.63
C MET A 98 -0.60 18.65 4.11
N LYS A 99 -0.84 18.90 5.40
CA LYS A 99 -0.59 20.23 5.99
C LYS A 99 0.90 20.53 6.13
N GLN A 100 1.71 19.53 6.47
CA GLN A 100 3.16 19.68 6.68
C GLN A 100 3.93 19.75 5.36
N ASN A 101 3.46 19.05 4.33
CA ASN A 101 4.14 18.99 3.04
C ASN A 101 3.13 19.17 1.89
N ARG A 102 3.18 20.33 1.24
CA ARG A 102 2.29 20.70 0.13
C ARG A 102 2.68 20.08 -1.22
N ASP A 103 3.84 19.46 -1.30
CA ASP A 103 4.31 18.75 -2.49
C ASP A 103 3.70 17.35 -2.64
N LEU A 104 3.05 16.81 -1.60
CA LEU A 104 2.40 15.50 -1.62
C LEU A 104 1.25 15.47 -2.63
N GLN A 105 1.32 14.54 -3.57
CA GLN A 105 0.36 14.37 -4.65
C GLN A 105 -0.25 12.96 -4.69
N TYR A 106 0.51 11.96 -4.27
CA TYR A 106 0.12 10.56 -4.32
C TYR A 106 0.03 9.99 -2.91
N PHE A 107 -1.10 9.36 -2.60
CA PHE A 107 -1.37 8.75 -1.31
C PHE A 107 -1.66 7.27 -1.51
N ILE A 108 -0.86 6.40 -0.91
CA ILE A 108 -0.94 4.96 -1.10
C ILE A 108 -1.18 4.30 0.26
N ASP A 109 -2.36 3.71 0.42
CA ASP A 109 -2.68 2.85 1.55
C ASP A 109 -2.31 1.41 1.20
N ILE A 110 -1.40 0.80 1.94
CA ILE A 110 -0.96 -0.56 1.67
C ILE A 110 -1.64 -1.51 2.65
N HIS A 111 -2.35 -2.49 2.08
CA HIS A 111 -2.99 -3.58 2.77
C HIS A 111 -2.47 -4.93 2.31
N ARG A 112 -2.82 -5.98 3.01
CA ARG A 112 -2.75 -7.34 2.52
C ARG A 112 -4.14 -7.97 2.46
N ASP A 113 -4.36 -8.90 1.54
CA ASP A 113 -5.57 -9.70 1.47
C ASP A 113 -5.47 -10.95 2.38
N ALA A 114 -6.55 -11.31 3.06
CA ALA A 114 -6.66 -12.53 3.86
C ALA A 114 -6.94 -13.79 3.02
N TYR A 115 -6.39 -13.85 1.79
CA TYR A 115 -6.52 -15.00 0.91
C TYR A 115 -5.33 -15.95 1.04
N ARG A 116 -5.58 -17.21 0.70
CA ARG A 116 -4.54 -18.24 0.65
C ARG A 116 -3.57 -18.01 -0.52
N ARG A 117 -2.34 -18.53 -0.37
CA ARG A 117 -1.23 -18.38 -1.31
C ARG A 117 -1.62 -18.62 -2.76
N GLN A 118 -2.44 -19.62 -3.05
CA GLN A 118 -2.90 -19.95 -4.42
C GLN A 118 -3.62 -18.81 -5.14
N HIS A 119 -4.22 -17.88 -4.41
CA HIS A 119 -4.93 -16.72 -4.97
C HIS A 119 -4.06 -15.45 -5.00
N THR A 120 -3.01 -15.40 -4.19
CA THR A 120 -2.22 -14.20 -3.94
C THR A 120 -0.79 -14.30 -4.42
N THR A 121 -0.41 -15.40 -5.09
CA THR A 121 0.96 -15.62 -5.56
C THR A 121 0.97 -15.89 -7.06
N THR A 122 2.00 -15.44 -7.74
CA THR A 122 2.35 -15.78 -9.12
C THR A 122 3.84 -16.07 -9.21
N THR A 123 4.24 -16.96 -10.11
CA THR A 123 5.64 -17.31 -10.35
C THR A 123 6.12 -16.63 -11.63
N ILE A 124 7.19 -15.84 -11.54
CA ILE A 124 7.78 -15.16 -12.70
C ILE A 124 9.26 -15.53 -12.73
N ASN A 125 9.72 -16.14 -13.84
CA ASN A 125 11.10 -16.61 -13.99
C ASN A 125 11.57 -17.52 -12.85
N GLY A 126 10.70 -18.40 -12.37
CA GLY A 126 11.00 -19.35 -11.28
C GLY A 126 10.99 -18.75 -9.87
N VAL A 127 10.64 -17.47 -9.73
CA VAL A 127 10.54 -16.79 -8.42
C VAL A 127 9.08 -16.44 -8.13
N ASP A 128 8.65 -16.73 -6.91
CA ASP A 128 7.30 -16.43 -6.44
C ASP A 128 7.17 -15.00 -5.94
N TYR A 129 6.13 -14.33 -6.42
CA TYR A 129 5.79 -12.96 -6.05
C TYR A 129 4.36 -12.87 -5.52
N ALA A 130 4.15 -12.00 -4.53
CA ALA A 130 2.80 -11.61 -4.14
C ALA A 130 2.12 -10.82 -5.27
N ARG A 131 0.89 -11.18 -5.58
CA ARG A 131 0.08 -10.48 -6.57
C ARG A 131 -0.50 -9.19 -5.98
N VAL A 132 -0.56 -8.15 -6.79
CA VAL A 132 -1.06 -6.82 -6.41
C VAL A 132 -2.46 -6.60 -6.97
N ALA A 133 -3.38 -6.09 -6.15
CA ALA A 133 -4.66 -5.54 -6.59
C ALA A 133 -4.69 -4.03 -6.30
N PHE A 134 -5.21 -3.26 -7.24
CA PHE A 134 -5.44 -1.83 -7.05
C PHE A 134 -6.89 -1.60 -6.63
N ILE A 135 -7.09 -1.06 -5.44
CA ILE A 135 -8.43 -0.77 -4.91
C ILE A 135 -8.69 0.72 -5.05
N VAL A 136 -9.83 1.07 -5.62
CA VAL A 136 -10.25 2.47 -5.79
C VAL A 136 -11.60 2.69 -5.12
N GLY A 137 -11.67 3.67 -4.22
CA GLY A 137 -12.89 4.08 -3.54
C GLY A 137 -13.83 4.82 -4.49
N GLY A 138 -14.98 4.23 -4.80
CA GLY A 138 -15.92 4.74 -5.81
C GLY A 138 -16.69 6.00 -5.44
N GLU A 139 -16.64 6.40 -4.15
CA GLU A 139 -17.29 7.62 -3.64
C GLU A 139 -16.26 8.74 -3.37
N ASN A 140 -14.99 8.52 -3.72
CA ASN A 140 -13.96 9.54 -3.60
C ASN A 140 -14.19 10.64 -4.64
N ALA A 141 -14.03 11.91 -4.25
CA ALA A 141 -14.18 13.06 -5.16
C ALA A 141 -13.19 13.02 -6.35
N GLU A 142 -12.01 12.43 -6.14
CA GLU A 142 -10.97 12.26 -7.17
C GLU A 142 -11.01 10.86 -7.83
N TYR A 143 -12.18 10.19 -7.79
CA TYR A 143 -12.34 8.81 -8.28
C TYR A 143 -11.75 8.58 -9.67
N GLU A 144 -12.06 9.45 -10.63
CA GLU A 144 -11.61 9.30 -12.02
C GLU A 144 -10.07 9.36 -12.14
N LYS A 145 -9.43 10.25 -11.40
CA LYS A 145 -7.95 10.35 -11.38
C LYS A 145 -7.33 9.12 -10.71
N ASN A 146 -7.91 8.67 -9.61
CA ASN A 146 -7.45 7.47 -8.91
C ASN A 146 -7.63 6.22 -9.79
N LEU A 147 -8.76 6.11 -10.49
CA LEU A 147 -9.02 5.02 -11.43
C LEU A 147 -8.03 5.03 -12.59
N GLN A 148 -7.75 6.20 -13.16
CA GLN A 148 -6.78 6.34 -14.25
C GLN A 148 -5.40 5.87 -13.80
N LEU A 149 -4.87 6.37 -12.68
CA LEU A 149 -3.57 5.96 -12.15
C LEU A 149 -3.51 4.45 -11.89
N ALA A 150 -4.53 3.90 -11.23
CA ALA A 150 -4.60 2.47 -10.93
C ALA A 150 -4.61 1.62 -12.21
N THR A 151 -5.34 2.06 -13.24
CA THR A 151 -5.44 1.39 -14.54
C THR A 151 -4.11 1.43 -15.29
N GLU A 152 -3.43 2.58 -15.30
CA GLU A 152 -2.10 2.72 -15.91
C GLU A 152 -1.07 1.81 -15.24
N LEU A 153 -1.04 1.78 -13.91
CA LEU A 153 -0.16 0.88 -13.15
C LEU A 153 -0.48 -0.59 -13.41
N HIS A 154 -1.78 -0.96 -13.46
CA HIS A 154 -2.20 -2.32 -13.83
C HIS A 154 -1.66 -2.72 -15.20
N HIS A 155 -1.87 -1.90 -16.22
CA HIS A 155 -1.44 -2.19 -17.58
C HIS A 155 0.10 -2.29 -17.69
N LEU A 156 0.84 -1.42 -17.00
CA LEU A 156 2.30 -1.48 -16.95
C LEU A 156 2.80 -2.76 -16.28
N LEU A 157 2.17 -3.19 -15.18
CA LEU A 157 2.51 -4.45 -14.52
C LEU A 157 2.18 -5.64 -15.41
N GLN A 158 1.01 -5.68 -16.05
CA GLN A 158 0.65 -6.76 -16.95
C GLN A 158 1.59 -6.86 -18.15
N LYS A 159 2.02 -5.72 -18.69
CA LYS A 159 2.98 -5.69 -19.82
C LYS A 159 4.37 -6.22 -19.42
N LYS A 160 4.87 -5.83 -18.23
CA LYS A 160 6.23 -6.18 -17.77
C LYS A 160 6.29 -7.51 -17.03
N TYR A 161 5.25 -7.83 -16.29
CA TYR A 161 5.18 -8.97 -15.37
C TYR A 161 3.79 -9.60 -15.43
N PRO A 162 3.47 -10.33 -16.51
CA PRO A 162 2.16 -10.96 -16.70
C PRO A 162 1.76 -11.80 -15.48
N GLY A 163 0.53 -11.59 -15.00
CA GLY A 163 -0.01 -12.29 -13.83
C GLY A 163 0.29 -11.63 -12.47
N LEU A 164 1.18 -10.64 -12.41
CA LEU A 164 1.50 -9.95 -11.13
C LEU A 164 0.34 -9.08 -10.66
N SER A 165 -0.34 -8.38 -11.55
CA SER A 165 -1.51 -7.58 -11.18
C SER A 165 -2.80 -8.41 -11.25
N ARG A 166 -3.62 -8.30 -10.22
CA ARG A 166 -4.97 -8.86 -10.13
C ARG A 166 -6.05 -7.95 -10.73
N GLY A 167 -5.66 -6.77 -11.21
CA GLY A 167 -6.57 -5.78 -11.79
C GLY A 167 -6.87 -4.60 -10.86
N VAL A 168 -7.82 -3.79 -11.33
CA VAL A 168 -8.36 -2.65 -10.59
C VAL A 168 -9.75 -3.00 -10.09
N ILE A 169 -10.00 -2.79 -8.80
CA ILE A 169 -11.24 -3.16 -8.12
C ILE A 169 -11.87 -1.89 -7.54
N LYS A 170 -13.07 -1.57 -8.01
CA LYS A 170 -13.88 -0.50 -7.41
C LYS A 170 -14.57 -1.04 -6.15
N LYS A 171 -14.41 -0.34 -5.04
CA LYS A 171 -15.19 -0.58 -3.82
C LYS A 171 -16.11 0.59 -3.52
N GLN A 172 -17.24 0.32 -2.87
CA GLN A 172 -18.08 1.38 -2.29
C GLN A 172 -17.32 2.06 -1.15
N GLY A 173 -17.58 3.34 -0.95
CA GLY A 173 -16.90 4.18 0.02
C GLY A 173 -15.87 5.11 -0.61
N ALA A 174 -15.37 6.02 0.20
CA ALA A 174 -14.42 7.05 -0.26
C ALA A 174 -12.94 6.57 -0.30
N GLY A 175 -12.67 5.33 0.15
CA GLY A 175 -11.32 4.77 0.23
C GLY A 175 -10.64 5.08 1.54
#